data_a2d0a1cfedcde805fe3f53b5d803f405
#
_entry.id   a2d0a1cfedcde805fe3f53b5d803f405
#
_cell.length_a   1.000
_cell.length_b   1.000
_cell.length_c   1.000
_cell.angle_alpha   90.00
_cell.angle_beta   90.00
_cell.angle_gamma   90.00
#
_symmetry.space_group_name_H-M   'P 1'
#
loop_
_entity.id
_entity.type
_entity.pdbx_description
1 polymer ?
#
loop_
_entity_poly.entity_id
_entity_poly.type
_entity_poly.pdbx_seq_one_letter_code
_entity_poly.pdbx_strand_id
1 'polypeptide(L)'
;MDIGSGSGFPSATLSNFAPHPFVIDGVECNSMEGFLQSLKFSNPEMQKEVCKLVGKAAKFKGKKKKWWRTQTLHWQGTESPRDSQEYQDLLDRAFDALAQNSGFRAALLATGNSVLTHSIGKTKITETVLTRQEFCSRLTKIREELRKEN
;
A
#
# COMPACT_ATOMS: atom_id res chain seq x y z
N MET A 1 -4.65 -16.64 -6.33
CA MET A 1 -5.78 -15.73 -6.02
C MET A 1 -5.46 -14.33 -6.51
N ASP A 2 -6.31 -13.78 -7.33
CA ASP A 2 -6.12 -12.45 -7.87
C ASP A 2 -6.79 -11.42 -6.96
N ILE A 3 -6.00 -10.44 -6.49
CA ILE A 3 -6.48 -9.43 -5.53
C ILE A 3 -7.11 -8.28 -6.31
N GLY A 4 -8.35 -7.94 -5.96
CA GLY A 4 -9.07 -6.82 -6.56
C GLY A 4 -10.31 -6.45 -5.75
N SER A 5 -10.63 -5.14 -5.71
CA SER A 5 -11.69 -4.60 -4.87
C SER A 5 -13.10 -5.11 -5.20
N GLY A 6 -13.31 -5.66 -6.39
CA GLY A 6 -14.60 -6.19 -6.81
C GLY A 6 -14.79 -7.69 -6.62
N SER A 7 -13.86 -8.38 -5.99
CA SER A 7 -13.75 -9.85 -6.04
C SER A 7 -14.27 -10.61 -4.81
N GLY A 8 -14.87 -9.97 -3.85
CA GLY A 8 -15.34 -10.62 -2.60
C GLY A 8 -14.23 -11.00 -1.64
N PHE A 9 -14.60 -11.57 -0.49
CA PHE A 9 -13.65 -11.96 0.56
C PHE A 9 -12.93 -13.27 0.17
N PRO A 10 -11.60 -13.42 0.43
CA PRO A 10 -10.72 -12.44 1.05
C PRO A 10 -10.04 -11.47 0.05
N SER A 11 -10.20 -11.67 -1.25
CA SER A 11 -9.52 -10.90 -2.29
C SER A 11 -9.80 -9.39 -2.18
N ALA A 12 -11.08 -9.00 -2.13
CA ALA A 12 -11.46 -7.59 -2.02
C ALA A 12 -10.95 -6.96 -0.73
N THR A 13 -10.92 -7.73 0.35
CA THR A 13 -10.46 -7.27 1.66
C THR A 13 -8.94 -6.99 1.68
N LEU A 14 -8.19 -7.59 0.77
CA LEU A 14 -6.75 -7.37 0.62
C LEU A 14 -6.42 -6.24 -0.35
N SER A 15 -7.39 -5.73 -1.09
CA SER A 15 -7.20 -4.58 -1.97
C SER A 15 -6.71 -3.38 -1.17
N ASN A 16 -5.82 -2.58 -1.76
CA ASN A 16 -5.35 -1.34 -1.14
C ASN A 16 -6.49 -0.34 -0.89
N PHE A 17 -7.63 -0.52 -1.56
CA PHE A 17 -8.84 0.29 -1.34
C PHE A 17 -9.54 -0.04 -0.03
N ALA A 18 -9.28 -1.21 0.56
CA ALA A 18 -9.96 -1.65 1.76
C ALA A 18 -9.65 -0.73 2.95
N PRO A 19 -10.64 -0.42 3.79
CA PRO A 19 -10.46 0.51 4.91
C PRO A 19 -9.85 -0.22 6.12
N HIS A 20 -8.55 -0.48 6.05
CA HIS A 20 -7.78 -1.07 7.14
C HIS A 20 -6.88 0.00 7.78
N PRO A 21 -7.31 0.63 8.89
CA PRO A 21 -6.49 1.64 9.55
C PRO A 21 -5.16 1.08 10.07
N PHE A 22 -4.12 1.88 9.94
CA PHE A 22 -2.81 1.60 10.52
C PHE A 22 -2.08 2.91 10.81
N VAL A 23 -1.01 2.84 11.59
CA VAL A 23 -0.19 4.01 11.94
C VAL A 23 1.24 3.75 11.48
N ILE A 24 1.79 4.71 10.74
CA ILE A 24 3.19 4.69 10.32
C ILE A 24 3.85 6.02 10.67
N ASP A 25 4.99 5.96 11.35
CA ASP A 25 5.75 7.14 11.77
C ASP A 25 4.88 8.20 12.45
N GLY A 26 3.93 7.75 13.28
CA GLY A 26 3.00 8.61 14.01
C GLY A 26 1.84 9.15 13.18
N VAL A 27 1.72 8.77 11.91
CA VAL A 27 0.64 9.23 11.02
C VAL A 27 -0.44 8.16 10.91
N GLU A 28 -1.67 8.54 11.21
CA GLU A 28 -2.82 7.66 11.06
C GLU A 28 -3.25 7.58 9.60
N CYS A 29 -3.31 6.37 9.06
CA CYS A 29 -3.76 6.09 7.70
C CYS A 29 -5.02 5.23 7.77
N ASN A 30 -6.03 5.55 6.95
CA ASN A 30 -7.27 4.78 6.93
C ASN A 30 -7.27 3.67 5.86
N SER A 31 -6.28 3.67 4.99
CA SER A 31 -6.08 2.61 3.98
C SER A 31 -4.68 2.69 3.41
N MET A 32 -4.20 1.59 2.83
CA MET A 32 -2.93 1.59 2.11
C MET A 32 -3.00 2.52 0.89
N GLU A 33 -4.15 2.59 0.19
CA GLU A 33 -4.30 3.50 -0.94
C GLU A 33 -4.09 4.96 -0.53
N GLY A 34 -4.66 5.38 0.60
CA GLY A 34 -4.45 6.73 1.12
C GLY A 34 -2.99 7.02 1.38
N PHE A 35 -2.28 6.08 2.01
CA PHE A 35 -0.84 6.21 2.25
C PHE A 35 -0.07 6.35 0.93
N LEU A 36 -0.29 5.44 -0.02
CA LEU A 36 0.43 5.44 -1.29
C LEU A 36 0.21 6.74 -2.07
N GLN A 37 -1.02 7.23 -2.12
CA GLN A 37 -1.32 8.48 -2.81
C GLN A 37 -0.69 9.68 -2.09
N SER A 38 -0.58 9.63 -0.76
CA SER A 38 0.05 10.72 0.01
C SER A 38 1.51 10.94 -0.38
N LEU A 39 2.21 9.90 -0.83
CA LEU A 39 3.62 9.98 -1.20
C LEU A 39 3.89 10.86 -2.42
N LYS A 40 2.85 11.20 -3.17
CA LYS A 40 2.93 12.09 -4.33
C LYS A 40 2.92 13.58 -3.94
N PHE A 41 2.69 13.88 -2.67
CA PHE A 41 2.60 15.26 -2.15
C PHE A 41 3.83 15.56 -1.29
N SER A 42 4.44 16.72 -1.49
CA SER A 42 5.62 17.13 -0.72
C SER A 42 5.27 17.71 0.65
N ASN A 43 4.08 18.28 0.80
CA ASN A 43 3.65 18.94 2.04
C ASN A 43 3.19 17.90 3.07
N PRO A 44 3.85 17.81 4.27
CA PRO A 44 3.47 16.82 5.29
C PRO A 44 2.02 16.96 5.81
N GLU A 45 1.50 18.18 5.90
CA GLU A 45 0.10 18.36 6.35
C GLU A 45 -0.88 17.85 5.31
N MET A 46 -0.61 18.08 4.03
CA MET A 46 -1.43 17.50 2.94
C MET A 46 -1.34 15.98 2.96
N GLN A 47 -0.16 15.41 3.23
CA GLN A 47 0.00 13.96 3.33
C GLN A 47 -0.92 13.37 4.41
N LYS A 48 -1.03 14.02 5.57
CA LYS A 48 -1.93 13.58 6.64
C LYS A 48 -3.39 13.56 6.17
N GLU A 49 -3.80 14.57 5.41
CA GLU A 49 -5.18 14.62 4.87
C GLU A 49 -5.43 13.50 3.87
N VAL A 50 -4.47 13.25 2.97
CA VAL A 50 -4.60 12.19 1.97
C VAL A 50 -4.60 10.80 2.61
N CYS A 51 -3.80 10.59 3.67
CA CYS A 51 -3.75 9.32 4.41
C CYS A 51 -5.11 8.95 5.05
N LYS A 52 -5.99 9.92 5.30
CA LYS A 52 -7.33 9.65 5.84
C LYS A 52 -8.31 9.11 4.81
N LEU A 53 -7.98 9.24 3.53
CA LEU A 53 -8.87 8.84 2.43
C LEU A 53 -8.78 7.33 2.19
N VAL A 54 -9.85 6.80 1.57
CA VAL A 54 -9.93 5.39 1.19
C VAL A 54 -10.45 5.27 -0.24
N GLY A 55 -10.13 4.13 -0.89
CA GLY A 55 -10.70 3.77 -2.16
C GLY A 55 -10.54 4.82 -3.25
N LYS A 56 -11.63 5.09 -3.96
CA LYS A 56 -11.63 6.02 -5.09
C LYS A 56 -11.26 7.45 -4.68
N ALA A 57 -11.67 7.91 -3.50
CA ALA A 57 -11.35 9.25 -3.01
C ALA A 57 -9.84 9.44 -2.90
N ALA A 58 -9.14 8.45 -2.34
CA ALA A 58 -7.68 8.46 -2.25
C ALA A 58 -7.04 8.46 -3.65
N LYS A 59 -7.48 7.54 -4.49
CA LYS A 59 -6.96 7.41 -5.86
C LYS A 59 -7.08 8.70 -6.66
N PHE A 60 -8.26 9.32 -6.65
CA PHE A 60 -8.49 10.56 -7.39
C PHE A 60 -7.68 11.73 -6.83
N LYS A 61 -7.48 11.78 -5.53
CA LYS A 61 -6.67 12.84 -4.91
C LYS A 61 -5.23 12.84 -5.43
N GLY A 62 -4.62 11.66 -5.53
CA GLY A 62 -3.26 11.52 -6.02
C GLY A 62 -3.13 11.54 -7.55
N LYS A 63 -4.19 11.21 -8.28
CA LYS A 63 -4.17 11.11 -9.75
C LYS A 63 -3.74 12.42 -10.44
N LYS A 64 -4.04 13.55 -9.83
CA LYS A 64 -3.71 14.88 -10.38
C LYS A 64 -2.23 15.23 -10.26
N LYS A 65 -1.49 14.50 -9.41
CA LYS A 65 -0.07 14.73 -9.20
C LYS A 65 0.75 13.97 -10.23
N LYS A 66 1.61 14.69 -10.93
CA LYS A 66 2.45 14.14 -12.00
C LYS A 66 3.81 13.72 -11.44
N TRP A 67 3.82 12.88 -10.40
CA TRP A 67 5.04 12.40 -9.73
C TRP A 67 6.00 11.72 -10.70
N TRP A 68 5.47 11.09 -11.73
CA TRP A 68 6.26 10.37 -12.73
C TRP A 68 7.20 11.26 -13.55
N ARG A 69 6.97 12.56 -13.55
CA ARG A 69 7.87 13.52 -14.24
C ARG A 69 9.24 13.60 -13.57
N THR A 70 9.26 13.55 -12.23
CA THR A 70 10.49 13.63 -11.45
C THR A 70 10.95 12.27 -10.92
N GLN A 71 10.06 11.28 -10.89
CA GLN A 71 10.30 9.98 -10.27
C GLN A 71 10.71 10.11 -8.80
N THR A 72 10.17 11.12 -8.12
CA THR A 72 10.47 11.43 -6.72
C THR A 72 9.19 11.31 -5.89
N LEU A 73 9.32 10.64 -4.74
CA LEU A 73 8.23 10.48 -3.78
C LEU A 73 8.64 11.12 -2.46
N HIS A 74 7.66 11.41 -1.60
CA HIS A 74 7.85 12.22 -0.40
C HIS A 74 7.24 11.53 0.80
N TRP A 75 7.92 11.62 1.94
CA TRP A 75 7.34 11.19 3.21
C TRP A 75 7.91 12.03 4.35
N GLN A 76 7.03 12.78 5.03
CA GLN A 76 7.36 13.54 6.24
C GLN A 76 8.59 14.45 6.05
N GLY A 77 8.63 15.16 4.91
CA GLY A 77 9.72 16.09 4.61
C GLY A 77 10.96 15.47 3.98
N THR A 78 10.98 14.16 3.77
CA THR A 78 12.09 13.46 3.13
C THR A 78 11.70 13.02 1.72
N GLU A 79 12.59 13.26 0.75
CA GLU A 79 12.41 12.80 -0.62
C GLU A 79 13.10 11.46 -0.84
N SER A 80 12.50 10.61 -1.67
CA SER A 80 13.11 9.35 -2.09
C SER A 80 12.92 9.16 -3.59
N PRO A 81 13.98 8.84 -4.34
CA PRO A 81 13.82 8.41 -5.72
C PRO A 81 12.97 7.15 -5.79
N ARG A 82 12.16 7.02 -6.85
CA ARG A 82 11.30 5.84 -7.03
C ARG A 82 12.08 4.52 -7.04
N ASP A 83 13.27 4.53 -7.60
CA ASP A 83 14.13 3.35 -7.75
C ASP A 83 15.17 3.20 -6.62
N SER A 84 14.90 3.77 -5.45
CA SER A 84 15.86 3.75 -4.33
C SER A 84 15.52 2.69 -3.29
N GLN A 85 16.54 2.28 -2.53
CA GLN A 85 16.36 1.40 -1.37
C GLN A 85 15.55 2.09 -0.28
N GLU A 86 15.74 3.41 -0.10
CA GLU A 86 14.98 4.19 0.88
C GLU A 86 13.48 4.09 0.63
N TYR A 87 13.05 4.09 -0.63
CA TYR A 87 11.65 3.91 -0.98
C TYR A 87 11.15 2.51 -0.65
N GLN A 88 11.95 1.48 -0.94
CA GLN A 88 11.60 0.11 -0.59
C GLN A 88 11.49 -0.06 0.93
N ASP A 89 12.40 0.54 1.69
CA ASP A 89 12.35 0.50 3.16
C ASP A 89 11.08 1.18 3.69
N LEU A 90 10.67 2.29 3.08
CA LEU A 90 9.42 2.97 3.43
C LEU A 90 8.20 2.07 3.16
N LEU A 91 8.16 1.40 2.00
CA LEU A 91 7.09 0.45 1.68
C LEU A 91 7.06 -0.70 2.69
N ASP A 92 8.23 -1.24 3.07
CA ASP A 92 8.31 -2.30 4.07
C ASP A 92 7.72 -1.86 5.40
N ARG A 93 8.07 -0.66 5.88
CA ARG A 93 7.53 -0.13 7.13
C ARG A 93 6.01 0.05 7.05
N ALA A 94 5.51 0.52 5.90
CA ALA A 94 4.07 0.73 5.72
C ALA A 94 3.30 -0.60 5.74
N PHE A 95 3.80 -1.61 5.05
CA PHE A 95 3.15 -2.93 5.03
C PHE A 95 3.28 -3.64 6.38
N ASP A 96 4.39 -3.48 7.10
CA ASP A 96 4.52 -3.99 8.46
C ASP A 96 3.51 -3.33 9.41
N ALA A 97 3.27 -2.04 9.25
CA ALA A 97 2.25 -1.32 10.01
C ALA A 97 0.84 -1.82 9.67
N LEU A 98 0.54 -2.00 8.39
CA LEU A 98 -0.73 -2.56 7.93
C LEU A 98 -0.96 -3.96 8.49
N ALA A 99 0.09 -4.76 8.62
CA ALA A 99 0.02 -6.12 9.14
C ALA A 99 -0.42 -6.19 10.61
N GLN A 100 -0.48 -5.08 11.32
CA GLN A 100 -1.03 -5.01 12.68
C GLN A 100 -2.55 -4.93 12.69
N ASN A 101 -3.16 -4.60 11.55
CA ASN A 101 -4.62 -4.52 11.44
C ASN A 101 -5.23 -5.92 11.43
N SER A 102 -6.16 -6.19 12.36
CA SER A 102 -6.75 -7.53 12.55
C SER A 102 -7.55 -8.01 11.33
N GLY A 103 -8.27 -7.11 10.68
CA GLY A 103 -9.06 -7.42 9.49
C GLY A 103 -8.18 -7.79 8.30
N PHE A 104 -7.10 -7.07 8.11
CA PHE A 104 -6.11 -7.38 7.08
C PHE A 104 -5.45 -8.75 7.34
N ARG A 105 -5.03 -9.00 8.59
CA ARG A 105 -4.38 -10.27 8.99
C ARG A 105 -5.32 -11.45 8.72
N ALA A 106 -6.58 -11.33 9.13
CA ALA A 106 -7.56 -12.39 8.93
C ALA A 106 -7.78 -12.71 7.44
N ALA A 107 -7.91 -11.68 6.61
CA ALA A 107 -8.07 -11.85 5.17
C ALA A 107 -6.84 -12.52 4.54
N LEU A 108 -5.66 -12.10 4.95
CA LEU A 108 -4.41 -12.63 4.40
C LEU A 108 -4.24 -14.12 4.76
N LEU A 109 -4.52 -14.49 6.02
CA LEU A 109 -4.49 -15.90 6.44
C LEU A 109 -5.56 -16.73 5.73
N ALA A 110 -6.72 -16.14 5.42
CA ALA A 110 -7.79 -16.84 4.70
C ALA A 110 -7.41 -17.22 3.27
N THR A 111 -6.35 -16.63 2.70
CA THR A 111 -5.87 -17.00 1.36
C THR A 111 -5.17 -18.35 1.34
N GLY A 112 -4.84 -18.91 2.49
CA GLY A 112 -4.19 -20.23 2.60
C GLY A 112 -2.84 -20.27 1.90
N ASN A 113 -2.67 -21.23 1.00
CA ASN A 113 -1.44 -21.41 0.23
C ASN A 113 -1.54 -20.85 -1.19
N SER A 114 -2.60 -20.13 -1.52
CA SER A 114 -2.80 -19.59 -2.87
C SER A 114 -1.65 -18.66 -3.26
N VAL A 115 -1.23 -18.75 -4.52
CA VAL A 115 -0.31 -17.75 -5.09
C VAL A 115 -1.08 -16.44 -5.24
N LEU A 116 -0.56 -15.38 -4.65
CA LEU A 116 -1.20 -14.06 -4.69
C LEU A 116 -0.77 -13.30 -5.94
N THR A 117 -1.74 -12.81 -6.71
CA THR A 117 -1.53 -12.02 -7.91
C THR A 117 -2.36 -10.75 -7.84
N HIS A 118 -2.05 -9.79 -8.71
CA HIS A 118 -2.76 -8.51 -8.78
C HIS A 118 -2.79 -8.05 -10.24
N SER A 119 -3.62 -8.70 -11.05
CA SER A 119 -3.63 -8.53 -12.51
C SER A 119 -3.92 -7.10 -12.96
N ILE A 120 -4.70 -6.33 -12.19
CA ILE A 120 -5.01 -4.94 -12.51
C ILE A 120 -3.88 -3.98 -12.19
N GLY A 121 -2.87 -4.41 -11.44
CA GLY A 121 -1.71 -3.59 -11.09
C GLY A 121 -0.73 -3.42 -12.25
N LYS A 122 0.05 -2.36 -12.21
CA LYS A 122 1.10 -2.11 -13.20
C LYS A 122 2.39 -2.84 -12.81
N THR A 123 3.26 -3.09 -13.79
CA THR A 123 4.49 -3.85 -13.61
C THR A 123 5.75 -2.98 -13.57
N LYS A 124 5.70 -1.77 -14.13
CA LYS A 124 6.88 -0.90 -14.24
C LYS A 124 6.93 0.11 -13.10
N ILE A 125 8.06 0.19 -12.41
CA ILE A 125 8.26 1.15 -11.31
C ILE A 125 8.10 2.59 -11.75
N THR A 126 8.40 2.91 -13.01
CA THR A 126 8.28 4.27 -13.54
C THR A 126 6.84 4.72 -13.74
N GLU A 127 5.87 3.79 -13.73
CA GLU A 127 4.47 4.07 -14.02
C GLU A 127 3.56 3.99 -12.79
N THR A 128 4.04 3.44 -11.69
CA THR A 128 3.23 3.24 -10.49
C THR A 128 4.05 3.38 -9.22
N VAL A 129 3.39 3.83 -8.15
CA VAL A 129 4.02 3.92 -6.83
C VAL A 129 4.11 2.55 -6.14
N LEU A 130 3.39 1.55 -6.65
CA LEU A 130 3.46 0.17 -6.14
C LEU A 130 3.19 -0.80 -7.29
N THR A 131 4.21 -1.56 -7.68
CA THR A 131 4.06 -2.58 -8.73
C THR A 131 3.37 -3.83 -8.16
N ARG A 132 2.88 -4.70 -9.08
CA ARG A 132 2.34 -6.02 -8.72
C ARG A 132 3.33 -6.81 -7.86
N GLN A 133 4.59 -6.84 -8.27
CA GLN A 133 5.62 -7.59 -7.56
C GLN A 133 5.89 -7.02 -6.17
N GLU A 134 6.01 -5.71 -6.05
CA GLU A 134 6.20 -5.06 -4.75
C GLU A 134 5.07 -5.36 -3.79
N PHE A 135 3.84 -5.37 -4.30
CA PHE A 135 2.65 -5.66 -3.52
C PHE A 135 2.58 -7.14 -3.11
N CYS A 136 2.54 -8.02 -4.09
CA CYS A 136 2.31 -9.45 -3.84
C CYS A 136 3.45 -10.12 -3.07
N SER A 137 4.70 -9.71 -3.30
CA SER A 137 5.83 -10.25 -2.54
C SER A 137 5.76 -9.88 -1.06
N ARG A 138 5.33 -8.66 -0.74
CA ARG A 138 5.16 -8.23 0.64
C ARG A 138 4.03 -8.97 1.33
N LEU A 139 2.89 -9.14 0.67
CA LEU A 139 1.78 -9.90 1.22
C LEU A 139 2.16 -11.35 1.48
N THR A 140 2.87 -11.98 0.55
CA THR A 140 3.32 -13.37 0.71
C THR A 140 4.26 -13.51 1.90
N LYS A 141 5.21 -12.59 2.04
CA LYS A 141 6.15 -12.58 3.17
C LYS A 141 5.43 -12.40 4.50
N ILE A 142 4.51 -11.44 4.57
CA ILE A 142 3.74 -11.19 5.79
C ILE A 142 2.91 -12.41 6.15
N ARG A 143 2.27 -13.04 5.17
CA ARG A 143 1.48 -14.27 5.40
C ARG A 143 2.32 -15.37 6.02
N GLU A 144 3.54 -15.59 5.53
CA GLU A 144 4.46 -16.57 6.09
C GLU A 144 4.85 -16.23 7.54
N GLU A 145 5.12 -14.95 7.82
CA GLU A 145 5.43 -14.50 9.16
C GLU A 145 4.25 -14.70 10.12
N LEU A 146 3.03 -14.39 9.68
CA LEU A 146 1.82 -14.60 10.48
C LEU A 146 1.59 -16.07 10.82
N ARG A 147 1.90 -16.98 9.91
CA ARG A 147 1.78 -18.42 10.14
C ARG A 147 2.75 -18.92 11.20
N LYS A 148 3.94 -18.33 11.29
CA LYS A 148 4.94 -18.69 12.29
C LYS A 148 4.54 -18.27 13.71
N GLU A 149 3.67 -17.26 13.83
CA GLU A 149 3.17 -16.79 15.13
C GLU A 149 2.15 -17.75 15.76
N ASN A 150 1.60 -18.67 14.97
CA ASN A 150 0.55 -19.59 15.42
C ASN A 150 1.13 -20.96 15.77
#